data_9004160902f0bc3c6003c1030d16f6e9
#
_entry.id   9004160902f0bc3c6003c1030d16f6e9
#
_cell.length_a   1.000
_cell.length_b   1.000
_cell.length_c   1.000
_cell.angle_alpha   90.00
_cell.angle_beta   90.00
_cell.angle_gamma   90.00
#
_symmetry.space_group_name_H-M   'P 1'
#
loop_
_entity.id
_entity.type
_entity.pdbx_description
1 polymer ?
#
loop_
_entity_poly.entity_id
_entity_poly.type
_entity_poly.pdbx_seq_one_letter_code
_entity_poly.pdbx_strand_id
1 'polypeptide(L)'
;MHGQFIMTSIDGLPPLREVINKHGLFAKKTLGQNFLLDLNLTGKIARQAGDLANSDVFEVGPGPGGLTRALLYEGARRVVAIEQDKRCLPALAEISAHYNGKLEVWEGDALKINPLAQMNTPVRVVSNLPYNVGTELLTRWLSPPNWPPFWQSLTLMFQKEVARRIVAKPRTKAYGRLSILAQWRCDVKIVMDIPPAAFTPPPKVTSAVVHLERLEKPRFEADEHTLSRVVAQAFSQRRKMLRASLKGIVPDLEDQLLAADIKPTQRAEEIGLEQFCNLSELIRG
;
A
#
# COMPACT_ATOMS: atom_id res chain seq x y z
N MET A 1 -25.13 -35.25 -25.88
CA MET A 1 -24.02 -34.34 -25.64
C MET A 1 -24.58 -33.10 -24.96
N HIS A 2 -24.46 -33.01 -23.64
CA HIS A 2 -24.86 -31.81 -22.88
C HIS A 2 -23.69 -30.83 -22.95
N GLY A 3 -23.81 -29.83 -23.82
CA GLY A 3 -22.87 -28.72 -23.85
C GLY A 3 -22.99 -27.95 -22.51
N GLN A 4 -22.06 -28.13 -21.61
CA GLN A 4 -21.93 -27.22 -20.48
C GLN A 4 -21.65 -25.83 -21.04
N PHE A 5 -22.62 -24.93 -20.94
CA PHE A 5 -22.38 -23.50 -21.14
C PHE A 5 -21.41 -23.05 -20.04
N ILE A 6 -20.15 -22.97 -20.36
CA ILE A 6 -19.15 -22.34 -19.48
C ILE A 6 -19.50 -20.86 -19.49
N MET A 7 -20.05 -20.36 -18.37
CA MET A 7 -20.22 -18.92 -18.18
C MET A 7 -18.82 -18.31 -18.11
N THR A 8 -18.44 -17.57 -19.15
CA THR A 8 -17.17 -16.81 -19.14
C THR A 8 -17.37 -15.46 -18.45
N SER A 9 -16.32 -14.99 -17.77
CA SER A 9 -16.28 -13.64 -17.22
C SER A 9 -16.11 -12.58 -18.32
N ILE A 10 -16.16 -11.31 -17.95
CA ILE A 10 -16.00 -10.17 -18.88
C ILE A 10 -14.70 -10.19 -19.68
N ASP A 11 -13.66 -10.86 -19.18
CA ASP A 11 -12.36 -11.03 -19.80
C ASP A 11 -12.20 -12.36 -20.57
N GLY A 12 -13.25 -13.15 -20.71
CA GLY A 12 -13.24 -14.43 -21.45
C GLY A 12 -12.67 -15.63 -20.68
N LEU A 13 -12.14 -15.44 -19.48
CA LEU A 13 -11.66 -16.53 -18.61
C LEU A 13 -12.79 -17.13 -17.76
N PRO A 14 -12.64 -18.34 -17.23
CA PRO A 14 -13.60 -18.93 -16.28
C PRO A 14 -13.82 -18.02 -15.05
N PRO A 15 -15.02 -18.03 -14.44
CA PRO A 15 -15.27 -17.32 -13.20
C PRO A 15 -14.26 -17.72 -12.10
N LEU A 16 -13.81 -16.74 -11.29
CA LEU A 16 -12.79 -17.00 -10.26
C LEU A 16 -13.19 -18.09 -9.26
N ARG A 17 -14.49 -18.27 -8.98
CA ARG A 17 -14.99 -19.37 -8.15
C ARG A 17 -14.68 -20.73 -8.73
N GLU A 18 -14.79 -20.88 -10.04
CA GLU A 18 -14.46 -22.13 -10.75
C GLU A 18 -12.95 -22.37 -10.73
N VAL A 19 -12.14 -21.32 -10.92
CA VAL A 19 -10.68 -21.38 -10.82
C VAL A 19 -10.25 -21.81 -9.41
N ILE A 20 -10.83 -21.22 -8.36
CA ILE A 20 -10.58 -21.59 -6.97
C ILE A 20 -10.90 -23.06 -6.72
N ASN A 21 -12.05 -23.55 -7.18
CA ASN A 21 -12.45 -24.95 -7.03
C ASN A 21 -11.54 -25.89 -7.82
N LYS A 22 -11.25 -25.58 -9.08
CA LYS A 22 -10.37 -26.36 -9.95
C LYS A 22 -8.98 -26.58 -9.36
N HIS A 23 -8.39 -25.53 -8.78
CA HIS A 23 -7.03 -25.53 -8.25
C HIS A 23 -6.97 -25.71 -6.72
N GLY A 24 -8.09 -25.90 -6.04
CA GLY A 24 -8.11 -26.06 -4.56
C GLY A 24 -7.62 -24.82 -3.80
N LEU A 25 -7.85 -23.62 -4.31
CA LEU A 25 -7.33 -22.35 -3.79
C LEU A 25 -8.17 -21.79 -2.65
N PHE A 26 -8.52 -22.62 -1.67
CA PHE A 26 -9.22 -22.11 -0.49
C PHE A 26 -8.32 -21.18 0.33
N ALA A 27 -8.89 -20.05 0.74
CA ALA A 27 -8.16 -19.01 1.48
C ALA A 27 -7.58 -19.56 2.80
N LYS A 28 -6.30 -19.29 3.04
CA LYS A 28 -5.60 -19.67 4.27
C LYS A 28 -5.52 -18.47 5.21
N LYS A 29 -6.04 -18.64 6.45
CA LYS A 29 -5.96 -17.61 7.50
C LYS A 29 -4.51 -17.24 7.85
N THR A 30 -3.61 -18.22 7.83
CA THR A 30 -2.17 -18.03 8.10
C THR A 30 -1.48 -17.11 7.11
N LEU A 31 -2.02 -17.00 5.89
CA LEU A 31 -1.54 -16.09 4.85
C LEU A 31 -2.34 -14.78 4.77
N GLY A 32 -3.32 -14.57 5.66
CA GLY A 32 -4.15 -13.37 5.65
C GLY A 32 -5.02 -13.21 4.40
N GLN A 33 -5.34 -14.30 3.70
CA GLN A 33 -6.01 -14.29 2.41
C GLN A 33 -7.50 -13.96 2.52
N ASN A 34 -7.93 -12.94 1.76
CA ASN A 34 -9.33 -12.58 1.51
C ASN A 34 -9.43 -12.21 0.02
N PHE A 35 -10.07 -13.06 -0.78
CA PHE A 35 -10.09 -12.91 -2.23
C PHE A 35 -11.25 -12.02 -2.69
N LEU A 36 -10.98 -11.14 -3.64
CA LEU A 36 -12.00 -10.40 -4.40
C LEU A 36 -12.36 -11.21 -5.64
N LEU A 37 -13.62 -11.58 -5.78
CA LEU A 37 -14.08 -12.45 -6.87
C LEU A 37 -14.89 -11.69 -7.94
N ASP A 38 -15.37 -10.49 -7.63
CA ASP A 38 -16.12 -9.63 -8.54
C ASP A 38 -15.18 -8.80 -9.42
N LEU A 39 -15.10 -9.15 -10.70
CA LEU A 39 -14.24 -8.45 -11.67
C LEU A 39 -14.72 -7.02 -11.97
N ASN A 40 -15.99 -6.69 -11.78
CA ASN A 40 -16.45 -5.31 -11.88
C ASN A 40 -15.88 -4.46 -10.76
N LEU A 41 -15.80 -5.02 -9.55
CA LEU A 41 -15.22 -4.33 -8.41
C LEU A 41 -13.71 -4.18 -8.57
N THR A 42 -13.00 -5.26 -8.93
CA THR A 42 -11.54 -5.18 -9.14
C THR A 42 -11.18 -4.29 -10.33
N GLY A 43 -12.02 -4.22 -11.37
CA GLY A 43 -11.89 -3.25 -12.46
C GLY A 43 -12.02 -1.80 -11.97
N LYS A 44 -12.97 -1.52 -11.07
CA LYS A 44 -13.06 -0.19 -10.44
C LYS A 44 -11.80 0.16 -9.64
N ILE A 45 -11.21 -0.81 -8.96
CA ILE A 45 -9.94 -0.62 -8.23
C ILE A 45 -8.79 -0.38 -9.21
N ALA A 46 -8.68 -1.18 -10.26
CA ALA A 46 -7.64 -1.04 -11.29
C ALA A 46 -7.64 0.37 -11.91
N ARG A 47 -8.81 0.90 -12.25
CA ARG A 47 -8.97 2.27 -12.80
C ARG A 47 -8.53 3.39 -11.85
N GLN A 48 -8.49 3.15 -10.52
CA GLN A 48 -7.93 4.15 -9.59
C GLN A 48 -6.41 4.29 -9.69
N ALA A 49 -5.73 3.35 -10.33
CA ALA A 49 -4.28 3.43 -10.52
C ALA A 49 -3.85 4.42 -11.62
N GLY A 50 -4.77 4.92 -12.43
CA GLY A 50 -4.49 5.87 -13.52
C GLY A 50 -4.06 5.19 -14.81
N ASP A 51 -3.06 5.74 -15.51
CA ASP A 51 -2.64 5.27 -16.84
C ASP A 51 -1.92 3.91 -16.76
N LEU A 52 -2.66 2.84 -16.93
CA LEU A 52 -2.15 1.47 -16.95
C LEU A 52 -1.49 1.10 -18.29
N ALA A 53 -1.99 1.68 -19.39
CA ALA A 53 -1.53 1.31 -20.74
C ALA A 53 -0.04 1.65 -20.97
N ASN A 54 0.44 2.70 -20.33
CA ASN A 54 1.83 3.14 -20.42
C ASN A 54 2.68 2.76 -19.19
N SER A 55 2.17 1.91 -18.30
CA SER A 55 2.83 1.59 -17.03
C SER A 55 3.05 0.09 -16.87
N ASP A 56 4.16 -0.30 -16.26
CA ASP A 56 4.28 -1.61 -15.64
C ASP A 56 3.53 -1.58 -14.29
N VAL A 57 2.81 -2.64 -14.00
CA VAL A 57 2.11 -2.78 -12.72
C VAL A 57 2.82 -3.81 -11.86
N PHE A 58 3.08 -3.46 -10.60
CA PHE A 58 3.59 -4.36 -9.60
C PHE A 58 2.48 -4.76 -8.62
N GLU A 59 2.20 -6.05 -8.51
CA GLU A 59 1.17 -6.60 -7.64
C GLU A 59 1.78 -7.55 -6.61
N VAL A 60 1.43 -7.38 -5.34
CA VAL A 60 1.82 -8.27 -4.26
C VAL A 60 0.64 -9.11 -3.83
N GLY A 61 0.80 -10.44 -3.87
CA GLY A 61 -0.22 -11.39 -3.48
C GLY A 61 -1.43 -11.43 -4.42
N PRO A 62 -1.24 -11.74 -5.71
CA PRO A 62 -2.33 -11.84 -6.68
C PRO A 62 -3.36 -12.91 -6.30
N GLY A 63 -2.98 -13.92 -5.50
CA GLY A 63 -3.84 -15.04 -5.14
C GLY A 63 -4.38 -15.77 -6.39
N PRO A 64 -5.70 -16.00 -6.52
CA PRO A 64 -6.28 -16.61 -7.71
C PRO A 64 -6.36 -15.68 -8.93
N GLY A 65 -5.81 -14.43 -8.83
CA GLY A 65 -5.70 -13.51 -9.95
C GLY A 65 -6.89 -12.55 -10.14
N GLY A 66 -7.69 -12.29 -9.11
CA GLY A 66 -8.88 -11.44 -9.24
C GLY A 66 -8.56 -10.01 -9.63
N LEU A 67 -7.59 -9.37 -8.97
CA LEU A 67 -7.14 -8.02 -9.31
C LEU A 67 -6.21 -8.06 -10.52
N THR A 68 -5.33 -9.06 -10.63
CA THR A 68 -4.44 -9.28 -11.78
C THR A 68 -5.21 -9.26 -13.11
N ARG A 69 -6.30 -10.04 -13.19
CA ARG A 69 -7.16 -10.09 -14.39
C ARG A 69 -7.76 -8.73 -14.73
N ALA A 70 -8.20 -8.00 -13.71
CA ALA A 70 -8.76 -6.67 -13.91
C ALA A 70 -7.69 -5.68 -14.41
N LEU A 71 -6.47 -5.72 -13.87
CA LEU A 71 -5.36 -4.89 -14.32
C LEU A 71 -5.03 -5.14 -15.80
N LEU A 72 -4.95 -6.40 -16.21
CA LEU A 72 -4.69 -6.79 -17.59
C LEU A 72 -5.84 -6.41 -18.52
N TYR A 73 -7.08 -6.63 -18.09
CA TYR A 73 -8.29 -6.28 -18.86
C TYR A 73 -8.45 -4.76 -19.06
N GLU A 74 -8.11 -3.96 -18.03
CA GLU A 74 -8.08 -2.49 -18.09
C GLU A 74 -6.83 -1.96 -18.85
N GLY A 75 -6.05 -2.85 -19.45
CA GLY A 75 -5.02 -2.50 -20.42
C GLY A 75 -3.62 -2.31 -19.87
N ALA A 76 -3.29 -2.81 -18.69
CA ALA A 76 -1.91 -2.72 -18.18
C ALA A 76 -0.90 -3.20 -19.23
N ARG A 77 0.18 -2.42 -19.42
CA ARG A 77 1.25 -2.76 -20.36
C ARG A 77 1.86 -4.12 -20.03
N ARG A 78 2.15 -4.32 -18.74
CA ARG A 78 2.68 -5.55 -18.14
C ARG A 78 2.30 -5.58 -16.66
N VAL A 79 2.01 -6.76 -16.12
CA VAL A 79 1.86 -6.98 -14.69
C VAL A 79 2.96 -7.91 -14.21
N VAL A 80 3.72 -7.48 -13.20
CA VAL A 80 4.67 -8.31 -12.47
C VAL A 80 4.08 -8.57 -11.09
N ALA A 81 3.84 -9.84 -10.77
CA ALA A 81 3.22 -10.23 -9.52
C ALA A 81 4.15 -11.09 -8.66
N ILE A 82 4.18 -10.85 -7.35
CA ILE A 82 4.87 -11.71 -6.39
C ILE A 82 3.84 -12.51 -5.61
N GLU A 83 3.97 -13.85 -5.64
CA GLU A 83 3.08 -14.76 -4.91
C GLU A 83 3.87 -15.75 -4.04
N GLN A 84 3.49 -15.81 -2.78
CA GLN A 84 4.10 -16.74 -1.81
C GLN A 84 3.39 -18.09 -1.79
N ASP A 85 2.11 -18.14 -2.13
CA ASP A 85 1.31 -19.36 -2.15
C ASP A 85 1.47 -20.09 -3.48
N LYS A 86 2.37 -21.08 -3.51
CA LYS A 86 2.66 -21.90 -4.70
C LYS A 86 1.42 -22.52 -5.35
N ARG A 87 0.34 -22.73 -4.58
CA ARG A 87 -0.92 -23.28 -5.13
C ARG A 87 -1.57 -22.37 -6.16
N CYS A 88 -1.29 -21.05 -6.09
CA CYS A 88 -1.82 -20.06 -7.01
C CYS A 88 -1.10 -20.05 -8.37
N LEU A 89 0.16 -20.53 -8.43
CA LEU A 89 0.99 -20.45 -9.63
C LEU A 89 0.36 -21.08 -10.89
N PRO A 90 -0.28 -22.27 -10.84
CA PRO A 90 -0.94 -22.82 -12.03
C PRO A 90 -2.08 -21.93 -12.55
N ALA A 91 -2.92 -21.37 -11.67
CA ALA A 91 -3.99 -20.46 -12.07
C ALA A 91 -3.45 -19.17 -12.68
N LEU A 92 -2.38 -18.62 -12.12
CA LEU A 92 -1.70 -17.43 -12.65
C LEU A 92 -1.03 -17.70 -14.00
N ALA A 93 -0.51 -18.91 -14.23
CA ALA A 93 0.03 -19.32 -15.52
C ALA A 93 -1.05 -19.37 -16.62
N GLU A 94 -2.27 -19.83 -16.29
CA GLU A 94 -3.42 -19.79 -17.21
C GLU A 94 -3.78 -18.34 -17.58
N ILE A 95 -3.75 -17.41 -16.62
CA ILE A 95 -3.97 -15.98 -16.87
C ILE A 95 -2.85 -15.43 -17.77
N SER A 96 -1.59 -15.74 -17.48
CA SER A 96 -0.45 -15.30 -18.30
C SER A 96 -0.59 -15.75 -19.75
N ALA A 97 -0.94 -17.01 -19.97
CA ALA A 97 -1.17 -17.56 -21.33
C ALA A 97 -2.30 -16.83 -22.06
N HIS A 98 -3.43 -16.56 -21.37
CA HIS A 98 -4.57 -15.86 -21.94
C HIS A 98 -4.23 -14.42 -22.39
N TYR A 99 -3.41 -13.72 -21.61
CA TYR A 99 -2.98 -12.36 -21.90
C TYR A 99 -1.61 -12.26 -22.62
N ASN A 100 -1.25 -13.29 -23.41
CA ASN A 100 -0.04 -13.31 -24.25
C ASN A 100 1.25 -12.99 -23.49
N GLY A 101 1.41 -13.49 -22.26
CA GLY A 101 2.61 -13.31 -21.47
C GLY A 101 2.75 -11.93 -20.80
N LYS A 102 1.70 -11.09 -20.82
CA LYS A 102 1.73 -9.79 -20.12
C LYS A 102 1.76 -9.91 -18.60
N LEU A 103 1.48 -11.09 -18.03
CA LEU A 103 1.67 -11.39 -16.62
C LEU A 103 2.96 -12.18 -16.43
N GLU A 104 3.84 -11.66 -15.61
CA GLU A 104 5.00 -12.36 -15.07
C GLU A 104 4.81 -12.61 -13.58
N VAL A 105 5.04 -13.83 -13.13
CA VAL A 105 4.84 -14.21 -11.74
C VAL A 105 6.15 -14.65 -11.10
N TRP A 106 6.53 -13.99 -10.00
CA TRP A 106 7.68 -14.37 -9.18
C TRP A 106 7.20 -15.09 -7.94
N GLU A 107 7.69 -16.31 -7.73
CA GLU A 107 7.45 -17.02 -6.48
C GLU A 107 8.32 -16.43 -5.38
N GLY A 108 7.71 -16.03 -4.26
CA GLY A 108 8.48 -15.57 -3.10
C GLY A 108 7.74 -14.63 -2.16
N ASP A 109 8.54 -14.13 -1.22
CA ASP A 109 8.13 -13.18 -0.19
C ASP A 109 8.44 -11.74 -0.66
N ALA A 110 7.41 -10.93 -0.81
CA ALA A 110 7.54 -9.53 -1.26
C ALA A 110 8.40 -8.66 -0.33
N LEU A 111 8.58 -9.06 0.92
CA LEU A 111 9.48 -8.39 1.86
C LEU A 111 10.97 -8.67 1.55
N LYS A 112 11.27 -9.67 0.73
CA LYS A 112 12.65 -10.10 0.41
C LYS A 112 13.05 -9.82 -1.03
N ILE A 113 12.09 -9.56 -1.90
CA ILE A 113 12.31 -9.36 -3.34
C ILE A 113 12.34 -7.85 -3.65
N ASN A 114 13.35 -7.43 -4.39
CA ASN A 114 13.45 -6.07 -4.90
C ASN A 114 13.02 -6.04 -6.38
N PRO A 115 11.89 -5.38 -6.73
CA PRO A 115 11.39 -5.35 -8.10
C PRO A 115 12.18 -4.44 -9.05
N LEU A 116 13.06 -3.57 -8.52
CA LEU A 116 13.72 -2.49 -9.27
C LEU A 116 14.46 -2.93 -10.54
N ALA A 117 15.13 -4.10 -10.50
CA ALA A 117 16.03 -4.50 -11.58
C ALA A 117 15.31 -5.01 -12.84
N GLN A 118 14.00 -5.27 -12.78
CA GLN A 118 13.26 -5.98 -13.81
C GLN A 118 11.99 -5.28 -14.30
N MET A 119 11.74 -4.05 -13.84
CA MET A 119 10.55 -3.27 -14.20
C MET A 119 10.91 -2.01 -14.97
N ASN A 120 10.12 -1.72 -15.99
CA ASN A 120 10.28 -0.52 -16.80
C ASN A 120 9.39 0.61 -16.29
N THR A 121 9.96 1.79 -16.08
CA THR A 121 9.23 2.98 -15.66
C THR A 121 8.27 3.47 -16.75
N PRO A 122 7.16 4.10 -16.39
CA PRO A 122 6.65 4.28 -15.02
C PRO A 122 6.09 2.97 -14.41
N VAL A 123 6.27 2.80 -13.11
CA VAL A 123 5.73 1.65 -12.36
C VAL A 123 4.61 2.09 -11.43
N ARG A 124 3.50 1.38 -11.45
CA ARG A 124 2.38 1.55 -10.53
C ARG A 124 2.25 0.32 -9.65
N VAL A 125 2.21 0.50 -8.34
CA VAL A 125 1.95 -0.62 -7.43
C VAL A 125 0.46 -0.68 -7.17
N VAL A 126 -0.18 -1.78 -7.54
CA VAL A 126 -1.62 -1.98 -7.33
C VAL A 126 -1.83 -3.33 -6.66
N SER A 127 -2.37 -3.33 -5.45
CA SER A 127 -2.44 -4.59 -4.69
C SER A 127 -3.56 -4.60 -3.65
N ASN A 128 -4.19 -5.77 -3.53
CA ASN A 128 -4.98 -6.15 -2.36
C ASN A 128 -4.04 -6.81 -1.34
N LEU A 129 -3.31 -5.98 -0.57
CA LEU A 129 -2.26 -6.46 0.34
C LEU A 129 -2.81 -7.37 1.45
N PRO A 130 -2.10 -8.46 1.78
CA PRO A 130 -2.37 -9.20 3.01
C PRO A 130 -2.24 -8.26 4.22
N TYR A 131 -3.25 -8.25 5.11
CA TYR A 131 -3.32 -7.27 6.21
C TYR A 131 -2.15 -7.32 7.19
N ASN A 132 -1.53 -8.48 7.33
CA ASN A 132 -0.40 -8.70 8.24
C ASN A 132 0.91 -8.04 7.77
N VAL A 133 1.10 -7.85 6.47
CA VAL A 133 2.35 -7.29 5.90
C VAL A 133 2.15 -5.93 5.20
N GLY A 134 0.90 -5.53 4.95
CA GLY A 134 0.60 -4.35 4.15
C GLY A 134 1.20 -3.05 4.69
N THR A 135 1.16 -2.83 6.01
CA THR A 135 1.74 -1.63 6.62
C THR A 135 3.27 -1.65 6.56
N GLU A 136 3.89 -2.81 6.70
CA GLU A 136 5.35 -2.95 6.60
C GLU A 136 5.82 -2.68 5.17
N LEU A 137 5.15 -3.25 4.17
CA LEU A 137 5.45 -2.99 2.76
C LEU A 137 5.30 -1.50 2.43
N LEU A 138 4.19 -0.87 2.84
CA LEU A 138 3.99 0.57 2.63
C LEU A 138 5.13 1.38 3.27
N THR A 139 5.52 1.09 4.51
CA THR A 139 6.59 1.80 5.19
C THR A 139 7.92 1.67 4.43
N ARG A 140 8.27 0.47 3.96
CA ARG A 140 9.48 0.23 3.15
C ARG A 140 9.44 1.00 1.82
N TRP A 141 8.31 1.03 1.14
CA TRP A 141 8.16 1.77 -0.11
C TRP A 141 8.21 3.29 0.07
N LEU A 142 7.76 3.79 1.23
CA LEU A 142 7.87 5.20 1.59
C LEU A 142 9.28 5.59 2.06
N SER A 143 10.12 4.62 2.43
CA SER A 143 11.49 4.82 2.95
C SER A 143 12.54 4.11 2.08
N PRO A 144 12.62 4.41 0.77
CA PRO A 144 13.65 3.86 -0.09
C PRO A 144 15.01 4.50 0.20
N PRO A 145 16.14 3.82 -0.10
CA PRO A 145 17.47 4.38 0.08
C PRO A 145 17.69 5.70 -0.67
N ASN A 146 17.03 5.86 -1.81
CA ASN A 146 17.08 7.07 -2.63
C ASN A 146 15.67 7.51 -3.03
N TRP A 147 15.41 8.82 -3.02
CA TRP A 147 14.20 9.41 -3.55
C TRP A 147 14.46 10.09 -4.90
N PRO A 148 13.63 9.94 -5.91
CA PRO A 148 12.34 9.23 -5.93
C PRO A 148 12.50 7.69 -5.98
N PRO A 149 11.48 6.93 -5.49
CA PRO A 149 11.46 5.48 -5.53
C PRO A 149 11.19 4.94 -6.94
N PHE A 150 11.25 3.60 -7.11
CA PHE A 150 10.96 2.93 -8.38
C PHE A 150 9.51 3.09 -8.86
N TRP A 151 8.59 3.30 -7.94
CA TRP A 151 7.17 3.45 -8.24
C TRP A 151 6.77 4.91 -8.39
N GLN A 152 5.78 5.16 -9.26
CA GLN A 152 5.15 6.47 -9.44
C GLN A 152 3.93 6.62 -8.53
N SER A 153 3.11 5.57 -8.42
CA SER A 153 1.94 5.59 -7.54
C SER A 153 1.70 4.25 -6.86
N LEU A 154 1.01 4.29 -5.72
CA LEU A 154 0.57 3.13 -4.98
C LEU A 154 -0.96 3.18 -4.86
N THR A 155 -1.65 2.13 -5.33
CA THR A 155 -3.10 1.95 -5.16
C THR A 155 -3.30 0.69 -4.35
N LEU A 156 -3.45 0.84 -3.05
CA LEU A 156 -3.33 -0.25 -2.09
C LEU A 156 -4.59 -0.40 -1.25
N MET A 157 -4.96 -1.65 -0.99
CA MET A 157 -6.05 -1.95 -0.08
C MET A 157 -5.56 -2.22 1.33
N PHE A 158 -6.24 -1.58 2.30
CA PHE A 158 -5.99 -1.74 3.73
C PHE A 158 -7.32 -1.91 4.47
N GLN A 159 -7.24 -2.39 5.72
CA GLN A 159 -8.35 -2.19 6.65
C GLN A 159 -8.64 -0.69 6.77
N LYS A 160 -9.92 -0.31 6.85
CA LYS A 160 -10.35 1.10 6.85
C LYS A 160 -9.68 1.93 7.95
N GLU A 161 -9.37 1.33 9.10
CA GLU A 161 -8.64 2.01 10.16
C GLU A 161 -7.22 2.41 9.72
N VAL A 162 -6.50 1.50 9.04
CA VAL A 162 -5.15 1.78 8.52
C VAL A 162 -5.22 2.84 7.41
N ALA A 163 -6.18 2.73 6.50
CA ALA A 163 -6.41 3.73 5.46
C ALA A 163 -6.64 5.13 6.04
N ARG A 164 -7.46 5.23 7.09
CA ARG A 164 -7.70 6.49 7.82
C ARG A 164 -6.43 7.04 8.45
N ARG A 165 -5.52 6.19 8.96
CA ARG A 165 -4.24 6.64 9.50
C ARG A 165 -3.33 7.22 8.43
N ILE A 166 -3.33 6.67 7.21
CA ILE A 166 -2.51 7.18 6.10
C ILE A 166 -2.91 8.61 5.73
N VAL A 167 -4.22 8.89 5.63
CA VAL A 167 -4.75 10.20 5.17
C VAL A 167 -5.09 11.16 6.30
N ALA A 168 -4.83 10.80 7.54
CA ALA A 168 -5.25 11.57 8.71
C ALA A 168 -4.57 12.95 8.77
N LYS A 169 -5.33 13.96 9.23
CA LYS A 169 -4.85 15.32 9.47
C LYS A 169 -4.48 15.50 10.95
N PRO A 170 -3.60 16.45 11.30
CA PRO A 170 -3.34 16.83 12.68
C PRO A 170 -4.63 17.05 13.49
N ARG A 171 -4.57 16.81 14.79
CA ARG A 171 -5.68 16.91 15.76
C ARG A 171 -6.80 15.89 15.55
N THR A 172 -6.57 14.83 14.76
CA THR A 172 -7.50 13.72 14.64
C THR A 172 -6.96 12.48 15.37
N LYS A 173 -7.88 11.63 15.86
CA LYS A 173 -7.51 10.38 16.57
C LYS A 173 -6.65 9.44 15.70
N ALA A 174 -6.83 9.46 14.39
CA ALA A 174 -6.11 8.58 13.47
C ALA A 174 -4.70 9.09 13.10
N TYR A 175 -4.41 10.40 13.34
CA TYR A 175 -3.13 11.01 12.99
C TYR A 175 -1.97 10.40 13.76
N GLY A 176 -0.87 10.13 13.08
CA GLY A 176 0.30 9.50 13.67
C GLY A 176 1.45 9.30 12.68
N ARG A 177 2.39 8.45 13.07
CA ARG A 177 3.62 8.19 12.28
C ARG A 177 3.33 7.90 10.80
N LEU A 178 2.34 7.05 10.53
CA LEU A 178 2.02 6.65 9.15
C LEU A 178 1.48 7.82 8.31
N SER A 179 0.71 8.73 8.93
CA SER A 179 0.22 9.96 8.28
C SER A 179 1.38 10.85 7.84
N ILE A 180 2.35 11.05 8.73
CA ILE A 180 3.51 11.92 8.48
C ILE A 180 4.37 11.34 7.38
N LEU A 181 4.77 10.08 7.47
CA LEU A 181 5.63 9.44 6.46
C LEU A 181 4.98 9.42 5.07
N ALA A 182 3.69 9.09 4.99
CA ALA A 182 2.99 9.05 3.71
C ALA A 182 2.83 10.46 3.10
N GLN A 183 2.37 11.44 3.90
CA GLN A 183 2.09 12.79 3.41
C GLN A 183 3.33 13.65 3.21
N TRP A 184 4.46 13.26 3.78
CA TRP A 184 5.74 13.90 3.51
C TRP A 184 6.17 13.71 2.04
N ARG A 185 5.91 12.52 1.48
CA ARG A 185 6.41 12.07 0.19
C ARG A 185 5.36 11.86 -0.88
N CYS A 186 4.08 11.91 -0.51
CA CYS A 186 2.97 11.62 -1.43
C CYS A 186 1.78 12.55 -1.23
N ASP A 187 1.02 12.74 -2.29
CA ASP A 187 -0.38 13.11 -2.21
C ASP A 187 -1.19 11.84 -1.92
N VAL A 188 -2.02 11.88 -0.87
CA VAL A 188 -2.72 10.69 -0.37
C VAL A 188 -4.22 10.91 -0.32
N LYS A 189 -5.00 9.91 -0.76
CA LYS A 189 -6.47 9.93 -0.66
C LYS A 189 -7.05 8.52 -0.52
N ILE A 190 -8.17 8.41 0.23
CA ILE A 190 -9.02 7.22 0.15
C ILE A 190 -9.90 7.40 -1.08
N VAL A 191 -9.85 6.44 -2.00
CA VAL A 191 -10.58 6.49 -3.28
C VAL A 191 -11.81 5.60 -3.30
N MET A 192 -11.88 4.60 -2.41
CA MET A 192 -13.00 3.67 -2.37
C MET A 192 -13.07 2.93 -1.03
N ASP A 193 -14.27 2.74 -0.50
CA ASP A 193 -14.54 1.80 0.60
C ASP A 193 -14.99 0.45 0.01
N ILE A 194 -14.52 -0.65 0.62
CA ILE A 194 -14.84 -2.02 0.20
C ILE A 194 -15.50 -2.75 1.38
N PRO A 195 -16.79 -3.12 1.26
CA PRO A 195 -17.50 -3.81 2.33
C PRO A 195 -16.97 -5.25 2.51
N PRO A 196 -17.07 -5.83 3.72
CA PRO A 196 -16.66 -7.20 3.98
C PRO A 196 -17.26 -8.25 3.03
N ALA A 197 -18.52 -8.04 2.63
CA ALA A 197 -19.24 -8.96 1.73
C ALA A 197 -18.62 -9.09 0.32
N ALA A 198 -17.74 -8.16 -0.07
CA ALA A 198 -17.00 -8.24 -1.35
C ALA A 198 -15.92 -9.31 -1.36
N PHE A 199 -15.53 -9.83 -0.21
CA PHE A 199 -14.44 -10.79 -0.06
C PHE A 199 -14.92 -12.22 0.21
N THR A 200 -14.10 -13.17 -0.17
CA THR A 200 -14.26 -14.59 0.16
C THR A 200 -12.95 -15.13 0.77
N PRO A 201 -12.94 -15.53 2.08
CA PRO A 201 -13.98 -15.27 3.06
C PRO A 201 -14.09 -13.77 3.43
N PRO A 202 -15.23 -13.31 3.98
CA PRO A 202 -15.38 -11.91 4.40
C PRO A 202 -14.50 -11.60 5.62
N PRO A 203 -13.73 -10.49 5.61
CA PRO A 203 -13.01 -10.00 6.78
C PRO A 203 -13.99 -9.45 7.82
N LYS A 204 -13.51 -9.28 9.07
CA LYS A 204 -14.34 -8.74 10.15
C LYS A 204 -14.62 -7.24 10.04
N VAL A 205 -13.87 -6.52 9.22
CA VAL A 205 -13.89 -5.06 9.12
C VAL A 205 -13.95 -4.61 7.67
N THR A 206 -14.51 -3.43 7.45
CA THR A 206 -14.48 -2.76 6.14
C THR A 206 -13.05 -2.47 5.73
N SER A 207 -12.75 -2.62 4.45
CA SER A 207 -11.49 -2.22 3.82
C SER A 207 -11.65 -0.90 3.08
N ALA A 208 -10.56 -0.28 2.73
CA ALA A 208 -10.54 0.88 1.85
C ALA A 208 -9.33 0.84 0.93
N VAL A 209 -9.51 1.36 -0.27
CA VAL A 209 -8.43 1.58 -1.24
C VAL A 209 -7.88 2.97 -1.03
N VAL A 210 -6.57 3.05 -0.80
CA VAL A 210 -5.82 4.30 -0.70
C VAL A 210 -4.96 4.45 -1.95
N HIS A 211 -5.03 5.63 -2.55
CA HIS A 211 -4.15 6.02 -3.63
C HIS A 211 -3.12 7.03 -3.10
N LEU A 212 -1.84 6.74 -3.37
CA LEU A 212 -0.72 7.59 -3.03
C LEU A 212 0.01 7.92 -4.35
N GLU A 213 0.04 9.17 -4.75
CA GLU A 213 0.85 9.66 -5.87
C GLU A 213 2.14 10.24 -5.30
N ARG A 214 3.29 9.74 -5.74
CA ARG A 214 4.57 10.23 -5.23
C ARG A 214 4.81 11.68 -5.66
N LEU A 215 5.44 12.45 -4.80
CA LEU A 215 6.01 13.75 -5.13
C LEU A 215 7.43 13.55 -5.71
N GLU A 216 7.85 14.41 -6.63
CA GLU A 216 9.22 14.37 -7.16
C GLU A 216 10.26 14.70 -6.09
N LYS A 217 9.89 15.59 -5.16
CA LYS A 217 10.65 15.91 -3.94
C LYS A 217 9.74 15.82 -2.73
N PRO A 218 10.26 15.47 -1.56
CA PRO A 218 9.48 15.56 -0.33
C PRO A 218 8.86 16.95 -0.16
N ARG A 219 7.70 17.02 0.49
CA ARG A 219 6.92 18.26 0.65
C ARG A 219 7.66 19.33 1.43
N PHE A 220 8.47 18.91 2.38
CA PHE A 220 9.36 19.76 3.19
C PHE A 220 10.72 19.09 3.27
N GLU A 221 11.78 19.87 3.37
CA GLU A 221 13.12 19.34 3.61
C GLU A 221 13.19 18.67 4.98
N ALA A 222 13.73 17.49 5.04
CA ALA A 222 14.02 16.76 6.26
C ALA A 222 14.92 15.57 5.98
N ASP A 223 15.83 15.27 6.91
CA ASP A 223 16.55 14.01 6.92
C ASP A 223 15.61 12.88 7.33
N GLU A 224 15.50 11.85 6.48
CA GLU A 224 14.55 10.75 6.70
C GLU A 224 14.78 10.02 8.02
N HIS A 225 16.03 9.74 8.34
CA HIS A 225 16.38 8.99 9.55
C HIS A 225 15.99 9.78 10.80
N THR A 226 16.34 11.07 10.81
CA THR A 226 16.03 11.97 11.92
C THR A 226 14.53 12.19 12.05
N LEU A 227 13.81 12.46 10.95
CA LEU A 227 12.36 12.60 10.95
C LEU A 227 11.67 11.34 11.46
N SER A 228 12.09 10.16 10.99
CA SER A 228 11.51 8.88 11.43
C SER A 228 11.76 8.64 12.92
N ARG A 229 12.94 8.98 13.45
CA ARG A 229 13.30 8.87 14.86
C ARG A 229 12.45 9.81 15.72
N VAL A 230 12.38 11.09 15.36
CA VAL A 230 11.58 12.10 16.07
C VAL A 230 10.12 11.72 16.12
N VAL A 231 9.54 11.38 14.98
CA VAL A 231 8.12 11.01 14.86
C VAL A 231 7.82 9.72 15.64
N ALA A 232 8.70 8.71 15.56
CA ALA A 232 8.51 7.47 16.31
C ALA A 232 8.53 7.72 17.82
N GLN A 233 9.46 8.53 18.31
CA GLN A 233 9.58 8.85 19.73
C GLN A 233 8.40 9.72 20.19
N ALA A 234 8.01 10.75 19.44
CA ALA A 234 6.89 11.62 19.75
C ALA A 234 5.57 10.85 19.91
N PHE A 235 5.29 9.90 19.00
CA PHE A 235 4.06 9.09 19.02
C PHE A 235 4.13 7.84 19.92
N SER A 236 5.30 7.47 20.44
CA SER A 236 5.43 6.36 21.40
C SER A 236 4.69 6.66 22.72
N GLN A 237 4.58 7.94 23.06
CA GLN A 237 3.90 8.42 24.27
C GLN A 237 2.85 9.49 23.91
N ARG A 238 1.92 9.15 23.04
CA ARG A 238 0.95 10.03 22.39
C ARG A 238 0.22 11.00 23.34
N ARG A 239 -0.04 10.60 24.59
CA ARG A 239 -0.74 11.43 25.58
C ARG A 239 0.15 12.42 26.34
N LYS A 240 1.47 12.31 26.20
CA LYS A 240 2.43 13.22 26.85
C LYS A 240 2.71 14.45 25.99
N MET A 241 3.09 15.55 26.64
CA MET A 241 3.60 16.74 26.00
C MET A 241 4.93 16.42 25.30
N LEU A 242 5.27 17.12 24.22
CA LEU A 242 6.46 16.88 23.42
C LEU A 242 7.76 17.01 24.21
N ARG A 243 7.85 17.99 25.13
CA ARG A 243 9.02 18.09 26.05
C ARG A 243 9.25 16.81 26.86
N ALA A 244 8.20 16.05 27.15
CA ALA A 244 8.30 14.80 27.90
C ALA A 244 8.51 13.58 26.99
N SER A 245 7.79 13.51 25.85
CA SER A 245 7.89 12.36 24.93
C SER A 245 9.21 12.36 24.15
N LEU A 246 9.77 13.52 23.86
CA LEU A 246 11.06 13.69 23.17
C LEU A 246 12.25 13.87 24.10
N LYS A 247 12.06 13.75 25.44
CA LYS A 247 13.14 13.89 26.41
C LYS A 247 14.33 13.00 26.06
N GLY A 248 15.52 13.61 26.03
CA GLY A 248 16.78 12.93 25.74
C GLY A 248 17.10 12.77 24.24
N ILE A 249 16.29 13.32 23.34
CA ILE A 249 16.60 13.30 21.91
C ILE A 249 17.75 14.26 21.57
N VAL A 250 17.76 15.43 22.22
CA VAL A 250 18.85 16.44 22.21
C VAL A 250 18.89 17.14 23.58
N PRO A 251 20.04 17.74 23.96
CA PRO A 251 20.18 18.45 25.26
C PRO A 251 19.26 19.67 25.40
N ASP A 252 19.16 20.49 24.35
CA ASP A 252 18.46 21.78 24.27
C ASP A 252 17.05 21.66 23.64
N LEU A 253 16.34 20.55 23.91
CA LEU A 253 15.08 20.20 23.27
C LEU A 253 14.03 21.33 23.29
N GLU A 254 13.86 22.05 24.41
CA GLU A 254 12.79 23.06 24.49
C GLU A 254 13.10 24.25 23.57
N ASP A 255 14.36 24.64 23.41
CA ASP A 255 14.78 25.69 22.48
C ASP A 255 14.56 25.24 21.03
N GLN A 256 14.89 24.00 20.69
CA GLN A 256 14.65 23.43 19.35
C GLN A 256 13.14 23.33 19.03
N LEU A 257 12.32 22.98 20.00
CA LEU A 257 10.86 22.97 19.83
C LEU A 257 10.36 24.38 19.50
N LEU A 258 10.77 25.38 20.25
CA LEU A 258 10.37 26.78 20.03
C LEU A 258 10.86 27.28 18.67
N ALA A 259 12.08 26.98 18.26
CA ALA A 259 12.63 27.32 16.96
C ALA A 259 11.87 26.66 15.80
N ALA A 260 11.26 25.49 16.01
CA ALA A 260 10.38 24.80 15.06
C ALA A 260 8.91 25.29 15.13
N ASP A 261 8.61 26.39 15.83
CA ASP A 261 7.25 26.88 16.08
C ASP A 261 6.34 25.84 16.80
N ILE A 262 6.94 25.11 17.76
CA ILE A 262 6.25 24.12 18.57
C ILE A 262 6.31 24.52 20.03
N LYS A 263 5.15 24.67 20.68
CA LYS A 263 5.13 24.87 22.13
C LYS A 263 5.51 23.57 22.82
N PRO A 264 6.47 23.55 23.77
CA PRO A 264 6.90 22.32 24.47
C PRO A 264 5.77 21.56 25.17
N THR A 265 4.66 22.24 25.45
CA THR A 265 3.45 21.66 26.10
C THR A 265 2.50 21.01 25.10
N GLN A 266 2.65 21.20 23.79
CA GLN A 266 1.84 20.52 22.78
C GLN A 266 2.11 19.01 22.77
N ARG A 267 1.14 18.25 22.25
CA ARG A 267 1.27 16.81 22.04
C ARG A 267 1.57 16.51 20.57
N ALA A 268 2.14 15.33 20.29
CA ALA A 268 2.50 14.91 18.95
C ALA A 268 1.34 15.02 17.93
N GLU A 269 0.11 14.72 18.36
CA GLU A 269 -1.06 14.78 17.48
C GLU A 269 -1.50 16.20 17.07
N GLU A 270 -1.00 17.22 17.76
CA GLU A 270 -1.32 18.63 17.48
C GLU A 270 -0.37 19.26 16.46
N ILE A 271 0.76 18.58 16.18
CA ILE A 271 1.86 19.09 15.35
C ILE A 271 1.64 18.71 13.88
N GLY A 272 1.81 19.70 12.99
CA GLY A 272 1.75 19.50 11.56
C GLY A 272 3.01 18.84 10.98
N LEU A 273 2.91 18.37 9.75
CA LEU A 273 4.03 17.76 9.02
C LEU A 273 5.22 18.71 8.91
N GLU A 274 4.96 19.98 8.53
CA GLU A 274 6.01 21.01 8.39
C GLU A 274 6.81 21.19 9.68
N GLN A 275 6.12 21.30 10.81
CA GLN A 275 6.75 21.47 12.13
C GLN A 275 7.61 20.25 12.50
N PHE A 276 7.15 19.02 12.19
CA PHE A 276 7.99 17.83 12.39
C PHE A 276 9.24 17.83 11.51
N CYS A 277 9.12 18.25 10.26
CA CYS A 277 10.27 18.38 9.36
C CYS A 277 11.26 19.44 9.86
N ASN A 278 10.78 20.64 10.20
CA ASN A 278 11.60 21.71 10.74
C ASN A 278 12.34 21.27 12.03
N LEU A 279 11.61 20.62 12.96
CA LEU A 279 12.24 20.10 14.17
C LEU A 279 13.31 19.06 13.85
N SER A 280 13.08 18.18 12.87
CA SER A 280 14.05 17.14 12.50
C SER A 280 15.33 17.73 11.90
N GLU A 281 15.23 18.80 11.12
CA GLU A 281 16.41 19.52 10.59
C GLU A 281 17.20 20.20 11.69
N LEU A 282 16.52 20.86 12.64
CA LEU A 282 17.18 21.53 13.78
C LEU A 282 17.95 20.56 14.69
N ILE A 283 17.47 19.33 14.85
CA ILE A 283 18.12 18.32 15.70
C ILE A 283 18.93 17.29 14.92
N ARG A 284 19.17 17.55 13.64
CA ARG A 284 20.08 16.79 12.81
C ARG A 284 21.52 17.13 13.25
N GLY A 285 22.08 16.29 14.10
CA GLY A 285 23.46 16.41 14.56
C GLY A 285 24.46 15.78 13.62
#